data_5e6985b327247190edd03c9a81faffcf
#
_entry.id   5e6985b327247190edd03c9a81faffcf
#
_cell.length_a   1.000
_cell.length_b   1.000
_cell.length_c   1.000
_cell.angle_alpha   90.00
_cell.angle_beta   90.00
_cell.angle_gamma   90.00
#
_symmetry.space_group_name_H-M   'P 1'
#
loop_
_entity.id
_entity.type
_entity.pdbx_description
1 polymer ?
#
loop_
_entity_poly.entity_id
_entity_poly.type
_entity_poly.pdbx_seq_one_letter_code
_entity_poly.pdbx_strand_id
1 'polypeptide(L)'
;MSMIFDPRAPRSLFADDVVISRAEAQRVIESVIKRSRADAVQAVIRSSRTRNVRFAANQLSTAGVVEDTTLVVMSIIGRKHAAVTTNDLSPDSIERTVRKAEAIARLSPDDAEMLPVLGQQNLADLGAAWDDATANLEASAVTAAANTALAPARKGTTLTVAGFLVTGADAIAIGTSAGLFAYHRGTNANYTLTVRTVDGTGSGWAGEDAP
;
A
#
# COMPACT_ATOMS: atom_id res chain seq x y z
N MET A 1 19.47 -24.74 -8.32
CA MET A 1 19.07 -23.70 -9.29
C MET A 1 19.36 -22.37 -8.61
N SER A 2 20.48 -21.74 -8.97
CA SER A 2 21.00 -20.52 -8.33
C SER A 2 20.12 -19.35 -8.77
N MET A 3 19.48 -18.65 -7.83
CA MET A 3 18.84 -17.37 -8.12
C MET A 3 19.94 -16.37 -8.45
N ILE A 4 19.98 -15.90 -9.69
CA ILE A 4 20.86 -14.83 -10.13
C ILE A 4 20.33 -13.54 -9.50
N PHE A 5 21.08 -13.00 -8.56
CA PHE A 5 20.85 -11.68 -7.98
C PHE A 5 21.07 -10.64 -9.09
N ASP A 6 20.02 -9.95 -9.52
CA ASP A 6 20.15 -8.83 -10.45
C ASP A 6 20.53 -7.56 -9.66
N PRO A 7 21.75 -7.05 -9.80
CA PRO A 7 22.18 -5.83 -9.10
C PRO A 7 21.49 -4.54 -9.62
N ARG A 8 20.63 -4.66 -10.63
CA ARG A 8 19.86 -3.54 -11.21
C ARG A 8 18.41 -3.48 -10.72
N ALA A 9 17.98 -4.42 -9.85
CA ALA A 9 16.70 -4.27 -9.18
C ALA A 9 16.67 -2.89 -8.49
N PRO A 10 15.61 -2.10 -8.68
CA PRO A 10 15.51 -0.81 -8.01
C PRO A 10 15.65 -1.05 -6.51
N ARG A 11 16.71 -0.45 -5.90
CA ARG A 11 16.81 -0.41 -4.44
C ARG A 11 15.55 0.29 -3.95
N SER A 12 14.96 -0.23 -2.88
CA SER A 12 13.87 0.44 -2.17
C SER A 12 14.14 1.95 -2.18
N LEU A 13 13.19 2.74 -2.63
CA LEU A 13 13.30 4.21 -2.67
C LEU A 13 13.55 4.78 -1.26
N PHE A 14 13.38 3.95 -0.24
CA PHE A 14 13.48 4.29 1.18
C PHE A 14 14.62 3.47 1.78
N ALA A 15 15.72 4.11 2.09
CA ALA A 15 17.01 3.45 2.41
C ALA A 15 16.98 2.56 3.66
N ASP A 16 16.02 2.74 4.59
CA ASP A 16 15.90 1.97 5.83
C ASP A 16 14.44 1.69 6.26
N ASP A 17 13.42 2.29 5.62
CA ASP A 17 12.02 2.12 5.99
C ASP A 17 11.29 1.17 5.01
N VAL A 18 10.44 0.31 5.56
CA VAL A 18 9.61 -0.63 4.79
C VAL A 18 8.58 0.09 3.91
N VAL A 19 8.12 1.26 4.35
CA VAL A 19 7.20 2.18 3.66
C VAL A 19 7.70 3.61 3.85
N ILE A 20 7.15 4.57 3.09
CA ILE A 20 7.56 5.98 3.20
C ILE A 20 7.45 6.49 4.64
N SER A 21 8.50 7.10 5.15
CA SER A 21 8.51 7.71 6.47
C SER A 21 7.66 8.99 6.53
N ARG A 22 7.20 9.37 7.74
CA ARG A 22 6.48 10.63 7.96
C ARG A 22 7.24 11.85 7.43
N ALA A 23 8.54 11.91 7.72
CA ALA A 23 9.38 13.04 7.33
C ALA A 23 9.56 13.13 5.81
N GLU A 24 9.69 11.99 5.14
CA GLU A 24 9.82 11.93 3.69
C GLU A 24 8.51 12.27 3.00
N ALA A 25 7.39 11.71 3.45
CA ALA A 25 6.06 12.04 2.95
C ALA A 25 5.78 13.54 3.08
N GLN A 26 6.14 14.14 4.22
CA GLN A 26 5.99 15.58 4.43
C GLN A 26 6.81 16.38 3.42
N ARG A 27 8.09 16.05 3.21
CA ARG A 27 8.96 16.72 2.22
C ARG A 27 8.39 16.65 0.80
N VAL A 28 7.87 15.48 0.40
CA VAL A 28 7.25 15.31 -0.92
C VAL A 28 6.00 16.17 -1.06
N ILE A 29 5.12 16.16 -0.06
CA ILE A 29 3.89 16.98 -0.04
C ILE A 29 4.22 18.48 -0.08
N GLU A 30 5.16 18.95 0.74
CA GLU A 30 5.63 20.33 0.72
C GLU A 30 6.21 20.72 -0.66
N SER A 31 6.92 19.79 -1.31
CA SER A 31 7.44 19.96 -2.67
C SER A 31 6.32 20.14 -3.70
N VAL A 32 5.22 19.37 -3.59
CA VAL A 32 4.01 19.54 -4.43
C VAL A 32 3.39 20.91 -4.20
N ILE A 33 3.14 21.28 -2.93
CA ILE A 33 2.51 22.55 -2.56
C ILE A 33 3.32 23.74 -3.07
N LYS A 34 4.64 23.71 -2.86
CA LYS A 34 5.55 24.77 -3.32
C LYS A 34 5.57 24.96 -4.84
N ARG A 35 5.37 23.89 -5.59
CA ARG A 35 5.36 23.92 -7.06
C ARG A 35 4.01 24.29 -7.64
N SER A 36 2.93 24.15 -6.90
CA SER A 36 1.59 24.45 -7.41
C SER A 36 1.39 25.95 -7.67
N ARG A 37 0.69 26.25 -8.76
CA ARG A 37 0.19 27.58 -9.15
C ARG A 37 -1.34 27.59 -9.19
N ALA A 38 -1.98 26.54 -8.71
CA ALA A 38 -3.43 26.46 -8.56
C ALA A 38 -3.90 27.26 -7.34
N ASP A 39 -5.19 27.56 -7.26
CA ASP A 39 -5.80 28.26 -6.12
C ASP A 39 -5.69 27.42 -4.85
N ALA A 40 -5.82 26.09 -5.00
CA ALA A 40 -5.55 25.14 -3.94
C ALA A 40 -5.00 23.82 -4.52
N VAL A 41 -4.26 23.09 -3.68
CA VAL A 41 -3.72 21.76 -4.02
C VAL A 41 -3.84 20.81 -2.84
N GLN A 42 -4.16 19.57 -3.13
CA GLN A 42 -4.09 18.44 -2.21
C GLN A 42 -3.16 17.39 -2.77
N ALA A 43 -2.31 16.83 -1.93
CA ALA A 43 -1.46 15.69 -2.26
C ALA A 43 -1.74 14.53 -1.32
N VAL A 44 -1.82 13.33 -1.87
CA VAL A 44 -1.97 12.07 -1.11
C VAL A 44 -0.86 11.14 -1.55
N ILE A 45 -0.11 10.61 -0.59
CA ILE A 45 0.88 9.56 -0.83
C ILE A 45 0.38 8.28 -0.18
N ARG A 46 0.46 7.17 -0.92
CA ARG A 46 0.29 5.82 -0.40
C ARG A 46 1.55 5.04 -0.69
N SER A 47 2.05 4.35 0.31
CA SER A 47 3.20 3.46 0.18
C SER A 47 2.85 2.15 0.85
N SER A 48 3.17 1.03 0.20
CA SER A 48 2.88 -0.30 0.73
C SER A 48 3.96 -1.30 0.38
N ARG A 49 4.14 -2.27 1.26
CA ARG A 49 4.92 -3.48 1.02
C ARG A 49 4.09 -4.69 1.46
N THR A 50 3.70 -5.51 0.49
CA THR A 50 2.86 -6.69 0.72
C THR A 50 3.62 -7.94 0.36
N ARG A 51 3.63 -8.92 1.25
CA ARG A 51 4.12 -10.28 1.02
C ARG A 51 2.95 -11.23 0.96
N ASN A 52 2.94 -12.10 -0.01
CA ASN A 52 1.87 -13.08 -0.15
C ASN A 52 2.43 -14.47 -0.42
N VAL A 53 1.75 -15.45 0.13
CA VAL A 53 1.95 -16.87 -0.18
C VAL A 53 0.60 -17.48 -0.43
N ARG A 54 0.44 -18.11 -1.59
CA ARG A 54 -0.76 -18.90 -1.92
C ARG A 54 -0.43 -20.38 -1.90
N PHE A 55 -1.40 -21.17 -1.52
CA PHE A 55 -1.30 -22.60 -1.54
C PHE A 55 -2.60 -23.24 -2.05
N ALA A 56 -2.47 -24.34 -2.74
CA ALA A 56 -3.58 -25.14 -3.26
C ALA A 56 -3.12 -26.61 -3.38
N ALA A 57 -4.07 -27.52 -3.33
CA ALA A 57 -3.78 -28.96 -3.42
C ALA A 57 -2.63 -29.40 -2.48
N ASN A 58 -2.65 -28.90 -1.24
CA ASN A 58 -1.65 -29.19 -0.20
C ASN A 58 -0.21 -28.75 -0.52
N GLN A 59 -0.03 -27.85 -1.49
CA GLN A 59 1.28 -27.36 -1.92
C GLN A 59 1.28 -25.83 -2.03
N LEU A 60 2.46 -25.24 -1.83
CA LEU A 60 2.64 -23.82 -2.16
C LEU A 60 2.54 -23.63 -3.68
N SER A 61 1.72 -22.69 -4.12
CA SER A 61 1.52 -22.41 -5.54
C SER A 61 2.25 -21.15 -5.99
N THR A 62 2.19 -20.08 -5.22
CA THR A 62 2.90 -18.83 -5.51
C THR A 62 3.35 -18.15 -4.22
N ALA A 63 4.46 -17.42 -4.30
CA ALA A 63 4.92 -16.50 -3.27
C ALA A 63 5.48 -15.25 -3.94
N GLY A 64 5.27 -14.08 -3.33
CA GLY A 64 5.75 -12.83 -3.89
C GLY A 64 5.80 -11.71 -2.88
N VAL A 65 6.57 -10.67 -3.26
CA VAL A 65 6.60 -9.37 -2.57
C VAL A 65 6.25 -8.31 -3.58
N VAL A 66 5.36 -7.40 -3.20
CA VAL A 66 4.99 -6.23 -4.00
C VAL A 66 5.27 -5.00 -3.17
N GLU A 67 6.01 -4.07 -3.73
CA GLU A 67 6.25 -2.74 -3.17
C GLU A 67 5.69 -1.72 -4.13
N ASP A 68 4.90 -0.78 -3.62
CA ASP A 68 4.32 0.29 -4.42
C ASP A 68 4.31 1.59 -3.64
N THR A 69 4.53 2.70 -4.36
CA THR A 69 4.37 4.03 -3.83
C THR A 69 3.73 4.91 -4.87
N THR A 70 2.62 5.52 -4.50
CA THR A 70 1.79 6.34 -5.38
C THR A 70 1.59 7.72 -4.78
N LEU A 71 1.86 8.76 -5.58
CA LEU A 71 1.53 10.14 -5.30
C LEU A 71 0.34 10.57 -6.17
N VAL A 72 -0.72 11.04 -5.55
CA VAL A 72 -1.86 11.67 -6.21
C VAL A 72 -1.81 13.17 -5.94
N VAL A 73 -1.81 13.98 -6.98
CA VAL A 73 -1.87 15.45 -6.90
C VAL A 73 -3.21 15.91 -7.47
N MET A 74 -4.01 16.56 -6.65
CA MET A 74 -5.25 17.21 -7.06
C MET A 74 -5.07 18.74 -7.04
N SER A 75 -5.18 19.37 -8.22
CA SER A 75 -5.13 20.80 -8.38
C SER A 75 -6.54 21.38 -8.54
N ILE A 76 -6.80 22.51 -7.87
CA ILE A 76 -8.10 23.18 -7.84
C ILE A 76 -7.93 24.61 -8.34
N ILE A 77 -8.76 25.01 -9.32
CA ILE A 77 -8.76 26.35 -9.94
C ILE A 77 -10.21 26.84 -10.00
N GLY A 78 -10.56 27.79 -9.13
CA GLY A 78 -11.94 28.16 -8.90
C GLY A 78 -12.77 26.96 -8.39
N ARG A 79 -13.75 26.56 -9.21
CA ARG A 79 -14.60 25.36 -8.94
C ARG A 79 -14.21 24.15 -9.79
N LYS A 80 -13.10 24.23 -10.51
CA LYS A 80 -12.59 23.17 -11.38
C LYS A 80 -11.50 22.42 -10.68
N HIS A 81 -11.44 21.11 -10.85
CA HIS A 81 -10.39 20.30 -10.27
C HIS A 81 -9.99 19.14 -11.18
N ALA A 82 -8.80 18.64 -10.98
CA ALA A 82 -8.32 17.41 -11.59
C ALA A 82 -7.24 16.76 -10.72
N ALA A 83 -7.23 15.42 -10.72
CA ALA A 83 -6.21 14.64 -10.06
C ALA A 83 -5.35 13.89 -11.06
N VAL A 84 -4.05 13.87 -10.81
CA VAL A 84 -3.05 13.12 -11.59
C VAL A 84 -2.21 12.29 -10.64
N THR A 85 -1.92 11.06 -11.03
CA THR A 85 -1.17 10.09 -10.25
C THR A 85 0.21 9.84 -10.86
N THR A 86 1.22 9.66 -10.02
CA THR A 86 2.54 9.16 -10.41
C THR A 86 3.07 8.19 -9.33
N ASN A 87 3.92 7.25 -9.74
CA ASN A 87 4.71 6.39 -8.84
C ASN A 87 6.21 6.79 -8.82
N ASP A 88 6.57 7.86 -9.51
CA ASP A 88 7.91 8.44 -9.52
C ASP A 88 7.92 9.71 -8.66
N LEU A 89 8.62 9.66 -7.52
CA LEU A 89 8.74 10.78 -6.58
C LEU A 89 9.94 11.69 -6.86
N SER A 90 10.61 11.54 -7.99
CA SER A 90 11.67 12.45 -8.39
C SER A 90 11.17 13.90 -8.54
N PRO A 91 12.01 14.91 -8.26
CA PRO A 91 11.60 16.31 -8.36
C PRO A 91 11.00 16.70 -9.72
N ASP A 92 11.54 16.14 -10.80
CA ASP A 92 11.07 16.39 -12.16
C ASP A 92 9.71 15.73 -12.43
N SER A 93 9.47 14.54 -11.91
CA SER A 93 8.19 13.85 -12.04
C SER A 93 7.10 14.55 -11.22
N ILE A 94 7.42 15.00 -10.00
CA ILE A 94 6.51 15.82 -9.19
C ILE A 94 6.13 17.09 -9.94
N GLU A 95 7.09 17.82 -10.49
CA GLU A 95 6.82 19.04 -11.27
C GLU A 95 5.91 18.76 -12.46
N ARG A 96 6.21 17.75 -13.28
CA ARG A 96 5.36 17.36 -14.41
C ARG A 96 3.94 16.96 -13.97
N THR A 97 3.81 16.24 -12.86
CA THR A 97 2.53 15.79 -12.32
C THR A 97 1.68 16.99 -11.86
N VAL A 98 2.27 17.95 -11.16
CA VAL A 98 1.60 19.20 -10.75
C VAL A 98 1.14 19.98 -11.98
N ARG A 99 2.02 20.22 -12.97
CA ARG A 99 1.64 20.94 -14.18
C ARG A 99 0.53 20.26 -14.96
N LYS A 100 0.57 18.94 -15.04
CA LYS A 100 -0.47 18.15 -15.71
C LYS A 100 -1.82 18.26 -14.99
N ALA A 101 -1.83 18.16 -13.66
CA ALA A 101 -3.05 18.33 -12.87
C ALA A 101 -3.65 19.73 -13.07
N GLU A 102 -2.84 20.78 -13.02
CA GLU A 102 -3.27 22.17 -13.28
C GLU A 102 -3.83 22.35 -14.69
N ALA A 103 -3.16 21.79 -15.69
CA ALA A 103 -3.61 21.90 -17.09
C ALA A 103 -4.98 21.22 -17.30
N ILE A 104 -5.17 20.04 -16.73
CA ILE A 104 -6.45 19.31 -16.83
C ILE A 104 -7.53 20.06 -16.04
N ALA A 105 -7.22 20.55 -14.82
CA ALA A 105 -8.17 21.29 -14.00
C ALA A 105 -8.73 22.53 -14.73
N ARG A 106 -7.90 23.25 -15.49
CA ARG A 106 -8.38 24.40 -16.29
C ARG A 106 -9.41 24.03 -17.34
N LEU A 107 -9.33 22.81 -17.87
CA LEU A 107 -10.21 22.30 -18.92
C LEU A 107 -11.44 21.57 -18.36
N SER A 108 -11.43 21.23 -17.08
CA SER A 108 -12.54 20.54 -16.43
C SER A 108 -13.78 21.45 -16.32
N PRO A 109 -14.98 20.89 -16.30
CA PRO A 109 -16.18 21.67 -15.98
C PRO A 109 -16.14 22.16 -14.53
N ASP A 110 -16.96 23.16 -14.22
CA ASP A 110 -17.18 23.59 -12.84
C ASP A 110 -17.91 22.49 -12.07
N ASP A 111 -17.43 22.19 -10.87
CA ASP A 111 -18.06 21.28 -9.93
C ASP A 111 -18.90 22.11 -8.93
N ALA A 112 -20.23 21.96 -9.00
CA ALA A 112 -21.15 22.67 -8.12
C ALA A 112 -21.02 22.28 -6.64
N GLU A 113 -20.49 21.08 -6.37
CA GLU A 113 -20.31 20.52 -5.02
C GLU A 113 -18.89 20.69 -4.48
N MET A 114 -18.01 21.38 -5.22
CA MET A 114 -16.63 21.57 -4.80
C MET A 114 -16.54 22.31 -3.47
N LEU A 115 -15.91 21.67 -2.49
CA LEU A 115 -15.60 22.22 -1.18
C LEU A 115 -14.16 22.68 -1.11
N PRO A 116 -13.84 23.69 -0.27
CA PRO A 116 -12.47 24.09 0.02
C PRO A 116 -11.65 22.90 0.59
N VAL A 117 -10.37 22.85 0.27
CA VAL A 117 -9.47 21.86 0.92
C VAL A 117 -9.37 22.13 2.42
N LEU A 118 -9.23 21.06 3.19
CA LEU A 118 -9.16 21.15 4.65
C LEU A 118 -7.87 21.89 5.08
N GLY A 119 -8.00 22.77 6.05
CA GLY A 119 -6.89 23.35 6.79
C GLY A 119 -6.37 22.41 7.88
N GLN A 120 -5.52 22.95 8.75
CA GLN A 120 -4.97 22.21 9.89
C GLN A 120 -6.09 21.58 10.73
N GLN A 121 -5.89 20.32 11.13
CA GLN A 121 -6.82 19.55 11.93
C GLN A 121 -6.11 18.99 13.17
N ASN A 122 -6.88 18.86 14.26
CA ASN A 122 -6.47 18.07 15.42
C ASN A 122 -6.80 16.61 15.13
N LEU A 123 -5.78 15.82 14.85
CA LEU A 123 -5.93 14.40 14.53
C LEU A 123 -5.89 13.58 15.81
N ALA A 124 -6.80 12.62 15.94
CA ALA A 124 -6.76 11.65 17.01
C ALA A 124 -5.55 10.72 16.85
N ASP A 125 -4.95 10.34 17.98
CA ASP A 125 -4.01 9.22 18.00
C ASP A 125 -4.83 7.92 17.92
N LEU A 126 -4.59 7.14 16.87
CA LEU A 126 -5.28 5.86 16.64
C LEU A 126 -4.62 4.68 17.37
N GLY A 127 -3.62 4.96 18.22
CA GLY A 127 -2.88 3.93 18.95
C GLY A 127 -1.91 3.14 18.07
N ALA A 128 -1.53 1.97 18.57
CA ALA A 128 -0.52 1.12 17.92
C ALA A 128 -1.12 0.32 16.76
N ALA A 129 -1.09 0.92 15.57
CA ALA A 129 -1.45 0.23 14.32
C ALA A 129 -0.21 -0.35 13.59
N TRP A 130 0.97 -0.26 14.22
CA TRP A 130 2.24 -0.68 13.62
C TRP A 130 2.97 -1.66 14.54
N ASP A 131 3.32 -2.80 13.98
CA ASP A 131 4.18 -3.81 14.59
C ASP A 131 5.44 -4.01 13.76
N ASP A 132 6.61 -3.77 14.38
CA ASP A 132 7.90 -3.86 13.70
C ASP A 132 8.24 -5.29 13.25
N ALA A 133 7.78 -6.31 13.96
CA ALA A 133 8.02 -7.69 13.59
C ALA A 133 7.23 -8.07 12.32
N THR A 134 5.97 -7.66 12.25
CA THR A 134 5.12 -7.85 11.06
C THR A 134 5.65 -7.07 9.86
N ALA A 135 6.04 -5.80 10.05
CA ALA A 135 6.59 -4.95 8.99
C ALA A 135 7.85 -5.54 8.36
N ASN A 136 8.74 -6.10 9.19
CA ASN A 136 10.04 -6.65 8.78
C ASN A 136 10.03 -8.17 8.56
N LEU A 137 8.86 -8.81 8.56
CA LEU A 137 8.77 -10.26 8.41
C LEU A 137 9.40 -10.71 7.08
N GLU A 138 10.34 -11.63 7.15
CA GLU A 138 11.01 -12.16 5.97
C GLU A 138 10.10 -13.08 5.15
N ALA A 139 10.25 -13.07 3.82
CA ALA A 139 9.47 -13.94 2.92
C ALA A 139 9.61 -15.43 3.26
N SER A 140 10.77 -15.84 3.78
CA SER A 140 11.04 -17.19 4.27
C SER A 140 10.16 -17.56 5.47
N ALA A 141 9.94 -16.63 6.40
CA ALA A 141 9.08 -16.84 7.57
C ALA A 141 7.60 -16.97 7.17
N VAL A 142 7.12 -16.13 6.24
CA VAL A 142 5.76 -16.22 5.67
C VAL A 142 5.56 -17.59 4.99
N THR A 143 6.56 -18.03 4.22
CA THR A 143 6.55 -19.35 3.56
C THR A 143 6.56 -20.49 4.57
N ALA A 144 7.34 -20.40 5.64
CA ALA A 144 7.39 -21.39 6.70
C ALA A 144 6.05 -21.50 7.45
N ALA A 145 5.42 -20.37 7.76
CA ALA A 145 4.09 -20.33 8.38
C ALA A 145 3.04 -21.02 7.50
N ALA A 146 3.01 -20.72 6.19
CA ALA A 146 2.12 -21.39 5.24
C ALA A 146 2.37 -22.90 5.16
N ASN A 147 3.62 -23.34 5.16
CA ASN A 147 3.97 -24.78 5.19
C ASN A 147 3.52 -25.47 6.48
N THR A 148 3.61 -24.80 7.62
CA THR A 148 3.13 -25.33 8.90
C THR A 148 1.62 -25.55 8.86
N ALA A 149 0.86 -24.61 8.27
CA ALA A 149 -0.57 -24.74 8.09
C ALA A 149 -0.98 -25.91 7.17
N LEU A 150 -0.15 -26.25 6.19
CA LEU A 150 -0.39 -27.38 5.28
C LEU A 150 -0.02 -28.75 5.88
N ALA A 151 0.78 -28.78 6.95
CA ALA A 151 1.32 -30.02 7.51
C ALA A 151 0.25 -31.02 7.95
N PRO A 152 -0.89 -30.66 8.59
CA PRO A 152 -1.95 -31.59 8.92
C PRO A 152 -2.58 -32.28 7.70
N ALA A 153 -2.83 -31.54 6.63
CA ALA A 153 -3.45 -32.07 5.42
C ALA A 153 -2.51 -33.00 4.61
N ARG A 154 -1.19 -32.76 4.74
CA ARG A 154 -0.17 -33.60 4.09
C ARG A 154 0.02 -34.96 4.77
N LYS A 155 -0.40 -35.11 6.03
CA LYS A 155 -0.30 -36.39 6.78
C LYS A 155 -1.39 -37.38 6.41
N GLY A 156 -2.45 -36.93 5.71
CA GLY A 156 -3.55 -37.76 5.27
C GLY A 156 -3.84 -37.61 3.79
N THR A 157 -4.51 -38.60 3.19
CA THR A 157 -4.85 -38.57 1.76
C THR A 157 -6.28 -38.09 1.50
N THR A 158 -7.02 -37.72 2.55
CA THR A 158 -8.47 -37.46 2.48
C THR A 158 -8.85 -36.00 2.45
N LEU A 159 -7.87 -35.07 2.67
CA LEU A 159 -8.11 -33.64 2.74
C LEU A 159 -7.28 -32.87 1.71
N THR A 160 -7.91 -31.88 1.09
CA THR A 160 -7.26 -30.89 0.22
C THR A 160 -7.44 -29.52 0.82
N VAL A 161 -6.35 -28.76 0.90
CA VAL A 161 -6.32 -27.41 1.44
C VAL A 161 -5.94 -26.43 0.35
N ALA A 162 -6.64 -25.29 0.31
CA ALA A 162 -6.31 -24.13 -0.50
C ALA A 162 -6.50 -22.84 0.33
N GLY A 163 -5.66 -21.86 0.11
CA GLY A 163 -5.75 -20.60 0.85
C GLY A 163 -4.60 -19.65 0.53
N PHE A 164 -4.48 -18.64 1.38
CA PHE A 164 -3.38 -17.68 1.29
C PHE A 164 -3.01 -17.12 2.66
N LEU A 165 -1.77 -16.65 2.75
CA LEU A 165 -1.25 -15.84 3.82
C LEU A 165 -0.71 -14.55 3.19
N VAL A 166 -1.16 -13.41 3.69
CA VAL A 166 -0.69 -12.08 3.28
C VAL A 166 -0.21 -11.34 4.52
N THR A 167 0.95 -10.71 4.44
CA THR A 167 1.41 -9.75 5.44
C THR A 167 1.72 -8.44 4.74
N GLY A 168 1.36 -7.34 5.38
CA GLY A 168 1.52 -6.02 4.79
C GLY A 168 2.04 -4.99 5.78
N ALA A 169 2.71 -4.00 5.23
CA ALA A 169 2.98 -2.73 5.87
C ALA A 169 2.54 -1.64 4.90
N ASP A 170 1.81 -0.66 5.38
CA ASP A 170 1.35 0.47 4.57
C ASP A 170 1.50 1.79 5.31
N ALA A 171 1.62 2.85 4.53
CA ALA A 171 1.58 4.22 5.01
C ALA A 171 0.76 5.09 4.06
N ILE A 172 0.03 6.01 4.64
CA ILE A 172 -0.71 7.05 3.93
C ILE A 172 -0.37 8.42 4.52
N ALA A 173 -0.13 9.38 3.65
CA ALA A 173 -0.02 10.77 4.02
C ALA A 173 -0.91 11.63 3.15
N ILE A 174 -1.50 12.66 3.72
CA ILE A 174 -2.28 13.68 3.03
C ILE A 174 -1.81 15.05 3.46
N GLY A 175 -1.71 15.98 2.53
CA GLY A 175 -1.48 17.37 2.83
C GLY A 175 -2.14 18.28 1.82
N THR A 176 -2.41 19.51 2.25
CA THR A 176 -3.09 20.53 1.46
C THR A 176 -2.38 21.87 1.55
N SER A 177 -2.61 22.73 0.56
CA SER A 177 -2.13 24.13 0.58
C SER A 177 -2.76 24.98 1.69
N ALA A 178 -3.84 24.54 2.32
CA ALA A 178 -4.48 25.18 3.48
C ALA A 178 -3.87 24.76 4.83
N GLY A 179 -2.79 23.95 4.84
CA GLY A 179 -2.02 23.61 6.03
C GLY A 179 -2.39 22.28 6.71
N LEU A 180 -3.25 21.46 6.12
CA LEU A 180 -3.41 20.09 6.58
C LEU A 180 -2.12 19.30 6.31
N PHE A 181 -1.67 18.54 7.30
CA PHE A 181 -0.79 17.39 7.13
C PHE A 181 -1.19 16.28 8.08
N ALA A 182 -1.49 15.11 7.54
CA ALA A 182 -1.78 13.91 8.27
C ALA A 182 -0.93 12.74 7.74
N TYR A 183 -0.52 11.86 8.64
CA TYR A 183 0.25 10.67 8.32
C TYR A 183 -0.20 9.53 9.22
N HIS A 184 -0.43 8.38 8.64
CA HIS A 184 -0.69 7.13 9.34
C HIS A 184 0.11 6.00 8.71
N ARG A 185 0.55 5.03 9.51
CA ARG A 185 1.12 3.78 9.05
C ARG A 185 0.52 2.62 9.84
N GLY A 186 0.41 1.48 9.19
CA GLY A 186 -0.13 0.28 9.78
C GLY A 186 0.53 -0.98 9.24
N THR A 187 0.39 -2.05 9.99
CA THR A 187 0.73 -3.41 9.56
C THR A 187 -0.50 -4.28 9.60
N ASN A 188 -0.49 -5.33 8.82
CA ASN A 188 -1.55 -6.34 8.83
C ASN A 188 -1.01 -7.72 8.47
N ALA A 189 -1.63 -8.73 9.04
CA ALA A 189 -1.46 -10.11 8.61
C ALA A 189 -2.85 -10.73 8.41
N ASN A 190 -3.11 -11.31 7.26
CA ASN A 190 -4.34 -12.03 6.96
C ASN A 190 -4.02 -13.45 6.54
N TYR A 191 -4.67 -14.40 7.17
CA TYR A 191 -4.56 -15.81 6.85
C TYR A 191 -5.94 -16.40 6.64
N THR A 192 -6.15 -17.03 5.48
CA THR A 192 -7.40 -17.74 5.19
C THR A 192 -7.13 -19.07 4.50
N LEU A 193 -7.95 -20.05 4.82
CA LEU A 193 -7.92 -21.35 4.16
C LEU A 193 -9.30 -21.97 4.03
N THR A 194 -9.44 -22.79 3.03
CA THR A 194 -10.55 -23.74 2.86
C THR A 194 -9.99 -25.16 2.81
N VAL A 195 -10.55 -26.03 3.60
CA VAL A 195 -10.27 -27.47 3.59
C VAL A 195 -11.45 -28.20 2.99
N ARG A 196 -11.19 -29.17 2.13
CA ARG A 196 -12.23 -30.03 1.53
C ARG A 196 -11.81 -31.49 1.63
N THR A 197 -12.80 -32.36 1.77
CA THR A 197 -12.58 -33.80 1.55
C THR A 197 -12.33 -34.05 0.06
N VAL A 198 -11.50 -35.05 -0.25
CA VAL A 198 -11.16 -35.39 -1.65
C VAL A 198 -12.39 -35.82 -2.45
N ASP A 199 -13.36 -36.47 -1.80
CA ASP A 199 -14.64 -36.88 -2.40
C ASP A 199 -15.63 -35.71 -2.56
N GLY A 200 -15.30 -34.51 -2.05
CA GLY A 200 -16.12 -33.28 -2.19
C GLY A 200 -17.32 -33.21 -1.26
N THR A 201 -17.51 -34.20 -0.35
CA THR A 201 -18.68 -34.27 0.54
C THR A 201 -18.59 -33.34 1.75
N GLY A 202 -17.38 -32.89 2.13
CA GLY A 202 -17.14 -32.00 3.27
C GLY A 202 -16.28 -30.80 2.88
N SER A 203 -16.58 -29.66 3.50
CA SER A 203 -15.82 -28.41 3.35
C SER A 203 -15.87 -27.59 4.64
N GLY A 204 -14.75 -26.98 5.00
CA GLY A 204 -14.63 -26.05 6.10
C GLY A 204 -13.74 -24.87 5.71
N TRP A 205 -14.05 -23.70 6.27
CA TRP A 205 -13.26 -22.49 6.10
C TRP A 205 -12.78 -21.98 7.46
N ALA A 206 -11.58 -21.41 7.49
CA ALA A 206 -11.06 -20.69 8.63
C ALA A 206 -10.24 -19.49 8.16
N GLY A 207 -10.23 -18.43 8.95
CA GLY A 207 -9.44 -17.22 8.69
C GLY A 207 -9.19 -16.43 9.96
N GLU A 208 -8.09 -15.68 9.96
CA GLU A 208 -7.66 -14.80 11.04
C GLU A 208 -7.02 -13.54 10.45
N ASP A 209 -7.30 -12.41 11.08
CA ASP A 209 -6.67 -11.12 10.80
C ASP A 209 -5.96 -10.62 12.06
N ALA A 210 -4.76 -10.09 11.90
CA ALA A 210 -3.99 -9.46 12.97
C ALA A 210 -3.34 -8.16 12.44
N PRO A 211 -3.06 -7.17 13.33
CA PRO A 211 -2.34 -5.95 12.99
C PRO A 211 -0.86 -6.20 12.67
#